data_a27facf70d64b705118aeb5965513388
#
_entry.id   a27facf70d64b705118aeb5965513388
#
_cell.length_a   1.000
_cell.length_b   1.000
_cell.length_c   1.000
_cell.angle_alpha   90.00
_cell.angle_beta   90.00
_cell.angle_gamma   90.00
#
_symmetry.space_group_name_H-M   'P 1'
#
loop_
_entity.id
_entity.type
_entity.pdbx_description
1 polymer ?
#
loop_
_entity_poly.entity_id
_entity_poly.type
_entity_poly.pdbx_seq_one_letter_code
_entity_poly.pdbx_strand_id
1 'polypeptide(L)'
;MPKIDIAAVPERKGSGYPPPFDAPCAERMRQRLGNAGGLTDYGVNLMRLPPGNWSSQRHWHSAEDEFVYVLEGELTLIEDGGETVLRAGDCAAFPKGSGNGHHLINKSGAMAVYLEVGARSPADVTICSDIDMMSSNADGRFVHKDGTPYPES
;
A
#
# COMPACT_ATOMS: atom_id res chain seq x y z
N MET A 1 -8.77 -0.08 26.89
CA MET A 1 -8.54 1.35 26.64
C MET A 1 -8.62 1.60 25.14
N PRO A 2 -9.48 2.57 24.63
CA PRO A 2 -9.56 2.84 23.20
C PRO A 2 -8.32 3.51 22.60
N LYS A 3 -7.47 4.15 23.42
CA LYS A 3 -6.21 4.72 22.94
C LYS A 3 -5.22 3.61 22.55
N ILE A 4 -4.68 3.71 21.33
CA ILE A 4 -3.66 2.79 20.84
C ILE A 4 -2.28 3.30 21.25
N ASP A 5 -1.47 2.44 21.87
CA ASP A 5 -0.07 2.71 22.11
C ASP A 5 0.72 2.34 20.84
N ILE A 6 0.98 3.33 20.00
CA ILE A 6 1.63 3.13 18.70
C ILE A 6 3.02 2.50 18.88
N ALA A 7 3.75 2.88 19.94
CA ALA A 7 5.08 2.32 20.19
C ALA A 7 5.07 0.81 20.44
N ALA A 8 3.95 0.27 20.90
CA ALA A 8 3.79 -1.17 21.15
C ALA A 8 3.27 -1.94 19.92
N VAL A 9 2.86 -1.25 18.85
CA VAL A 9 2.38 -1.93 17.64
C VAL A 9 3.58 -2.42 16.84
N PRO A 10 3.65 -3.73 16.51
CA PRO A 10 4.78 -4.28 15.74
C PRO A 10 4.97 -3.55 14.40
N GLU A 11 6.21 -3.21 14.10
CA GLU A 11 6.59 -2.64 12.81
C GLU A 11 7.07 -3.75 11.89
N ARG A 12 6.52 -3.82 10.69
CA ARG A 12 6.91 -4.79 9.66
C ARG A 12 7.63 -4.09 8.52
N LYS A 13 8.76 -4.66 8.11
CA LYS A 13 9.59 -4.16 7.02
C LYS A 13 9.39 -4.99 5.76
N GLY A 14 9.36 -4.33 4.61
CA GLY A 14 9.27 -4.98 3.32
C GLY A 14 7.84 -5.25 2.87
N SER A 15 7.70 -6.20 1.95
CA SER A 15 6.43 -6.58 1.35
C SER A 15 6.36 -8.09 1.13
N GLY A 16 5.17 -8.59 0.78
CA GLY A 16 4.96 -9.98 0.39
C GLY A 16 5.13 -10.26 -1.10
N TYR A 17 5.56 -9.27 -1.89
CA TYR A 17 5.74 -9.49 -3.32
C TYR A 17 6.81 -10.56 -3.61
N PRO A 18 6.58 -11.42 -4.63
CA PRO A 18 7.62 -12.35 -5.07
C PRO A 18 8.79 -11.58 -5.72
N PRO A 19 10.03 -12.09 -5.57
CA PRO A 19 11.18 -11.48 -6.27
C PRO A 19 10.98 -11.48 -7.80
N PRO A 20 11.43 -10.44 -8.53
CA PRO A 20 12.18 -9.28 -8.07
C PRO A 20 11.31 -8.08 -7.66
N PHE A 21 9.99 -8.27 -7.57
CA PHE A 21 9.02 -7.19 -7.35
C PHE A 21 8.98 -6.68 -5.90
N ASP A 22 9.61 -7.39 -4.98
CA ASP A 22 9.79 -6.99 -3.59
C ASP A 22 10.88 -5.91 -3.41
N ALA A 23 11.86 -5.85 -4.30
CA ALA A 23 13.02 -4.97 -4.14
C ALA A 23 12.68 -3.48 -3.96
N PRO A 24 11.77 -2.87 -4.74
CA PRO A 24 11.42 -1.46 -4.55
C PRO A 24 10.78 -1.14 -3.20
N CYS A 25 10.19 -2.14 -2.52
CA CYS A 25 9.50 -2.00 -1.25
C CYS A 25 10.30 -2.57 -0.07
N ALA A 26 11.58 -2.90 -0.27
CA ALA A 26 12.37 -3.67 0.70
C ALA A 26 12.50 -3.01 2.07
N GLU A 27 12.56 -1.68 2.12
CA GLU A 27 12.75 -0.91 3.36
C GLU A 27 11.48 -0.22 3.85
N ARG A 28 10.35 -0.45 3.19
CA ARG A 28 9.04 0.06 3.59
C ARG A 28 8.67 -0.48 4.97
N MET A 29 8.23 0.39 5.88
CA MET A 29 7.81 0.00 7.22
C MET A 29 6.32 0.27 7.44
N ARG A 30 5.64 -0.67 8.09
CA ARG A 30 4.20 -0.61 8.34
C ARG A 30 3.86 -1.00 9.76
N GLN A 31 3.03 -0.19 10.42
CA GLN A 31 2.37 -0.51 11.68
C GLN A 31 0.85 -0.57 11.44
N ARG A 32 0.25 -1.70 11.74
CA ARG A 32 -1.20 -1.93 11.56
C ARG A 32 -1.99 -1.40 12.75
N LEU A 33 -2.28 -0.12 12.76
CA LEU A 33 -2.96 0.55 13.87
C LEU A 33 -4.40 0.08 14.05
N GLY A 34 -5.14 -0.05 12.96
CA GLY A 34 -6.52 -0.52 13.00
C GLY A 34 -6.64 -1.93 13.58
N ASN A 35 -5.74 -2.82 13.17
CA ASN A 35 -5.69 -4.19 13.72
C ASN A 35 -5.40 -4.19 15.20
N ALA A 36 -4.48 -3.36 15.67
CA ALA A 36 -4.15 -3.22 17.09
C ALA A 36 -5.36 -2.75 17.91
N GLY A 37 -6.23 -1.94 17.31
CA GLY A 37 -7.47 -1.45 17.91
C GLY A 37 -8.67 -2.38 17.74
N GLY A 38 -8.50 -3.54 17.09
CA GLY A 38 -9.57 -4.52 16.87
C GLY A 38 -10.55 -4.17 15.75
N LEU A 39 -10.18 -3.25 14.84
CA LEU A 39 -11.02 -2.88 13.71
C LEU A 39 -10.97 -3.96 12.62
N THR A 40 -12.12 -4.24 12.00
CA THR A 40 -12.27 -5.29 11.00
C THR A 40 -12.80 -4.81 9.64
N ASP A 41 -13.59 -3.73 9.63
CA ASP A 41 -14.23 -3.24 8.39
C ASP A 41 -13.24 -2.57 7.44
N TYR A 42 -12.18 -2.00 7.97
CA TYR A 42 -11.12 -1.35 7.19
C TYR A 42 -9.77 -1.46 7.90
N GLY A 43 -8.72 -1.33 7.12
CA GLY A 43 -7.34 -1.25 7.62
C GLY A 43 -6.93 0.21 7.84
N VAL A 44 -6.19 0.46 8.90
CA VAL A 44 -5.51 1.75 9.14
C VAL A 44 -4.06 1.46 9.45
N ASN A 45 -3.17 1.89 8.57
CA ASN A 45 -1.74 1.64 8.70
C ASN A 45 -0.96 2.94 8.79
N LEU A 46 -0.02 2.98 9.72
CA LEU A 46 1.00 4.03 9.75
C LEU A 46 2.20 3.53 8.97
N MET A 47 2.54 4.28 7.93
CA MET A 47 3.58 3.90 6.98
C MET A 47 4.78 4.82 7.09
N ARG A 48 5.99 4.24 7.06
CA ARG A 48 7.24 4.98 6.93
C ARG A 48 7.95 4.51 5.69
N LEU A 49 8.26 5.46 4.81
CA LEU A 49 8.86 5.17 3.51
C LEU A 49 10.19 5.88 3.38
N PRO A 50 11.31 5.15 3.47
CA PRO A 50 12.63 5.74 3.30
C PRO A 50 12.87 6.25 1.87
N PRO A 51 13.88 7.13 1.67
CA PRO A 51 14.24 7.57 0.33
C PRO A 51 14.45 6.42 -0.65
N GLY A 52 13.92 6.57 -1.86
CA GLY A 52 14.03 5.59 -2.93
C GLY A 52 13.03 4.44 -2.88
N ASN A 53 12.29 4.29 -1.78
CA ASN A 53 11.35 3.18 -1.63
C ASN A 53 9.98 3.50 -2.19
N TRP A 54 9.27 2.44 -2.59
CA TRP A 54 7.90 2.47 -3.09
C TRP A 54 6.94 1.98 -2.01
N SER A 55 5.74 2.56 -1.98
CA SER A 55 4.66 2.09 -1.10
C SER A 55 4.18 0.69 -1.49
N SER A 56 4.20 0.40 -2.79
CA SER A 56 3.72 -0.84 -3.40
C SER A 56 4.11 -0.85 -4.86
N GLN A 57 3.86 -1.95 -5.56
CA GLN A 57 3.73 -1.95 -7.01
C GLN A 57 2.48 -1.13 -7.36
N ARG A 58 2.50 -0.43 -8.49
CA ARG A 58 1.35 0.37 -8.93
C ARG A 58 0.17 -0.55 -9.21
N HIS A 59 -0.95 -0.32 -8.53
CA HIS A 59 -2.10 -1.22 -8.55
C HIS A 59 -3.42 -0.48 -8.31
N TRP A 60 -4.51 -1.16 -8.59
CA TRP A 60 -5.86 -0.74 -8.23
C TRP A 60 -6.66 -1.91 -7.67
N HIS A 61 -7.71 -1.60 -6.92
CA HIS A 61 -8.57 -2.58 -6.26
C HIS A 61 -9.94 -2.64 -6.93
N SER A 62 -10.45 -3.85 -7.13
CA SER A 62 -11.79 -4.04 -7.73
C SER A 62 -12.92 -3.69 -6.78
N ALA A 63 -12.73 -3.91 -5.47
CA ALA A 63 -13.81 -3.83 -4.48
C ALA A 63 -13.44 -3.07 -3.19
N GLU A 64 -12.25 -2.49 -3.11
CA GLU A 64 -11.79 -1.75 -1.91
C GLU A 64 -11.42 -0.32 -2.24
N ASP A 65 -12.09 0.64 -1.57
CA ASP A 65 -11.65 2.03 -1.57
C ASP A 65 -10.39 2.18 -0.73
N GLU A 66 -9.50 3.10 -1.14
CA GLU A 66 -8.28 3.44 -0.41
C GLU A 66 -8.12 4.94 -0.26
N PHE A 67 -7.41 5.33 0.80
CA PHE A 67 -7.10 6.72 1.13
C PHE A 67 -5.73 6.81 1.77
N VAL A 68 -4.98 7.87 1.45
CA VAL A 68 -3.71 8.18 2.09
C VAL A 68 -3.67 9.64 2.54
N TYR A 69 -3.01 9.88 3.67
CA TYR A 69 -2.78 11.22 4.21
C TYR A 69 -1.31 11.35 4.62
N VAL A 70 -0.60 12.31 4.04
CA VAL A 70 0.83 12.51 4.32
C VAL A 70 0.99 13.31 5.61
N LEU A 71 1.72 12.74 6.57
CA LEU A 71 1.99 13.34 7.88
C LEU A 71 3.33 14.08 7.92
N GLU A 72 4.37 13.51 7.30
CA GLU A 72 5.71 14.07 7.27
C GLU A 72 6.37 13.80 5.93
N GLY A 73 7.22 14.72 5.50
CA GLY A 73 8.02 14.55 4.30
C GLY A 73 7.25 14.79 3.01
N GLU A 74 7.74 14.16 1.95
CA GLU A 74 7.24 14.34 0.60
C GLU A 74 7.18 13.00 -0.13
N LEU A 75 6.08 12.75 -0.81
CA LEU A 75 5.88 11.55 -1.63
C LEU A 75 5.43 11.95 -3.03
N THR A 76 5.81 11.16 -4.02
CA THR A 76 5.33 11.32 -5.39
C THR A 76 4.28 10.26 -5.66
N LEU A 77 3.05 10.69 -5.94
CA LEU A 77 1.96 9.83 -6.38
C LEU A 77 2.10 9.57 -7.87
N ILE A 78 2.13 8.31 -8.25
CA ILE A 78 2.18 7.87 -9.66
C ILE A 78 0.83 7.26 -10.03
N GLU A 79 0.23 7.74 -11.12
CA GLU A 79 -1.02 7.25 -11.69
C GLU A 79 -0.91 7.15 -13.22
N ASP A 80 -1.97 6.70 -13.88
CA ASP A 80 -2.02 6.67 -15.35
C ASP A 80 -1.81 8.05 -15.96
N GLY A 81 -2.34 9.10 -15.33
CA GLY A 81 -2.26 10.48 -15.78
C GLY A 81 -0.93 11.17 -15.52
N GLY A 82 0.01 10.55 -14.83
CA GLY A 82 1.31 11.12 -14.52
C GLY A 82 1.63 11.17 -13.03
N GLU A 83 2.42 12.16 -12.62
CA GLU A 83 2.95 12.29 -11.28
C GLU A 83 2.39 13.52 -10.56
N THR A 84 2.14 13.39 -9.26
CA THR A 84 1.73 14.48 -8.38
C THR A 84 2.53 14.42 -7.09
N VAL A 85 3.12 15.54 -6.68
CA VAL A 85 3.83 15.61 -5.41
C VAL A 85 2.84 15.87 -4.27
N LEU A 86 2.90 15.01 -3.25
CA LEU A 86 2.14 15.14 -2.01
C LEU A 86 3.09 15.52 -0.88
N ARG A 87 2.76 16.58 -0.15
CA ARG A 87 3.52 17.04 1.02
C ARG A 87 2.72 16.84 2.29
N ALA A 88 3.34 17.02 3.43
CA ALA A 88 2.66 16.94 4.73
C ALA A 88 1.39 17.80 4.72
N GLY A 89 0.25 17.19 5.08
CA GLY A 89 -1.07 17.81 5.02
C GLY A 89 -1.86 17.52 3.74
N ASP A 90 -1.23 16.93 2.72
CA ASP A 90 -1.91 16.51 1.50
C ASP A 90 -2.48 15.09 1.65
N CYS A 91 -3.55 14.82 0.92
CA CYS A 91 -4.18 13.51 0.89
C CYS A 91 -4.60 13.13 -0.53
N ALA A 92 -4.85 11.83 -0.72
CA ALA A 92 -5.36 11.30 -1.98
C ALA A 92 -6.33 10.15 -1.72
N ALA A 93 -7.31 10.01 -2.60
CA ALA A 93 -8.32 8.96 -2.52
C ALA A 93 -8.32 8.13 -3.80
N PHE A 94 -8.49 6.83 -3.65
CA PHE A 94 -8.44 5.86 -4.73
C PHE A 94 -9.73 5.03 -4.72
N PRO A 95 -10.76 5.44 -5.48
CA PRO A 95 -12.02 4.71 -5.55
C PRO A 95 -11.81 3.31 -6.13
N LYS A 96 -12.53 2.33 -5.57
CA LYS A 96 -12.56 0.97 -6.10
C LYS A 96 -13.00 0.93 -7.55
N GLY A 97 -12.48 -0.03 -8.31
CA GLY A 97 -12.90 -0.27 -9.68
C GLY A 97 -12.50 0.79 -10.69
N SER A 98 -11.57 1.68 -10.35
CA SER A 98 -11.18 2.79 -11.22
C SER A 98 -10.39 2.36 -12.46
N GLY A 99 -9.67 1.24 -12.37
CA GLY A 99 -8.71 0.81 -13.40
C GLY A 99 -7.43 1.65 -13.45
N ASN A 100 -7.38 2.74 -12.70
CA ASN A 100 -6.23 3.65 -12.63
C ASN A 100 -5.33 3.23 -11.47
N GLY A 101 -4.26 2.52 -11.79
CA GLY A 101 -3.30 2.08 -10.78
C GLY A 101 -2.55 3.23 -10.14
N HIS A 102 -2.27 3.11 -8.86
CA HIS A 102 -1.54 4.10 -8.08
C HIS A 102 -0.46 3.45 -7.21
N HIS A 103 0.57 4.20 -6.92
CA HIS A 103 1.49 3.97 -5.81
C HIS A 103 2.20 5.27 -5.45
N LEU A 104 2.91 5.25 -4.30
CA LEU A 104 3.71 6.35 -3.82
C LEU A 104 5.18 5.97 -3.89
N ILE A 105 6.01 6.90 -4.34
CA ILE A 105 7.47 6.75 -4.33
C ILE A 105 8.06 7.88 -3.51
N ASN A 106 8.98 7.57 -2.62
CA ASN A 106 9.76 8.61 -1.93
C ASN A 106 10.97 8.98 -2.78
N LYS A 107 10.82 10.03 -3.59
CA LYS A 107 11.89 10.58 -4.42
C LYS A 107 12.72 11.64 -3.69
N SER A 108 12.40 11.91 -2.42
CA SER A 108 13.10 12.90 -1.59
C SER A 108 14.31 12.28 -0.87
N GLY A 109 15.07 13.12 -0.18
CA GLY A 109 16.22 12.70 0.62
C GLY A 109 15.90 12.43 2.09
N ALA A 110 14.62 12.42 2.48
CA ALA A 110 14.22 12.27 3.88
C ALA A 110 13.10 11.24 4.01
N MET A 111 12.96 10.66 5.21
CA MET A 111 11.86 9.74 5.53
C MET A 111 10.51 10.43 5.30
N ALA A 112 9.57 9.73 4.67
CA ALA A 112 8.18 10.14 4.58
C ALA A 112 7.30 9.28 5.48
N VAL A 113 6.30 9.89 6.12
CA VAL A 113 5.35 9.22 7.00
C VAL A 113 3.95 9.54 6.53
N TYR A 114 3.12 8.52 6.38
CA TYR A 114 1.74 8.69 5.93
C TYR A 114 0.80 7.67 6.56
N LEU A 115 -0.48 8.02 6.62
CA LEU A 115 -1.54 7.08 6.97
C LEU A 115 -2.13 6.49 5.70
N GLU A 116 -2.39 5.21 5.74
CA GLU A 116 -3.05 4.45 4.68
C GLU A 116 -4.32 3.84 5.28
N VAL A 117 -5.46 4.12 4.67
CA VAL A 117 -6.75 3.58 5.08
C VAL A 117 -7.37 2.86 3.89
N GLY A 118 -7.81 1.62 4.09
CA GLY A 118 -8.41 0.84 3.02
C GLY A 118 -9.53 -0.05 3.53
N ALA A 119 -10.61 -0.13 2.76
CA ALA A 119 -11.69 -1.07 3.03
C ALA A 119 -11.19 -2.51 2.97
N ARG A 120 -11.92 -3.41 3.59
CA ARG A 120 -11.65 -4.87 3.56
C ARG A 120 -12.85 -5.57 2.97
N SER A 121 -12.69 -6.13 1.78
CA SER A 121 -13.71 -6.91 1.09
C SER A 121 -13.17 -8.29 0.76
N PRO A 122 -13.88 -9.37 1.13
CA PRO A 122 -13.46 -10.73 0.74
C PRO A 122 -13.49 -10.94 -0.77
N ALA A 123 -14.22 -10.11 -1.50
CA ALA A 123 -14.35 -10.20 -2.96
C ALA A 123 -13.31 -9.37 -3.71
N ASP A 124 -12.42 -8.65 -3.01
CA ASP A 124 -11.45 -7.77 -3.67
C ASP A 124 -10.41 -8.53 -4.48
N VAL A 125 -10.09 -7.97 -5.63
CA VAL A 125 -8.96 -8.36 -6.46
C VAL A 125 -8.07 -7.15 -6.65
N THR A 126 -6.79 -7.29 -6.34
CA THR A 126 -5.77 -6.27 -6.57
C THR A 126 -5.09 -6.56 -7.89
N ILE A 127 -5.05 -5.58 -8.78
CA ILE A 127 -4.50 -5.73 -10.13
C ILE A 127 -3.35 -4.74 -10.30
N CYS A 128 -2.15 -5.27 -10.57
CA CYS A 128 -0.97 -4.46 -10.85
C CYS A 128 -1.04 -3.91 -12.28
N SER A 129 -0.68 -2.63 -12.44
CA SER A 129 -0.80 -1.94 -13.73
C SER A 129 0.42 -2.16 -14.64
N ASP A 130 1.62 -2.23 -14.07
CA ASP A 130 2.87 -2.22 -14.82
C ASP A 130 3.55 -3.58 -14.90
N ILE A 131 3.07 -4.56 -14.15
CA ILE A 131 3.62 -5.92 -14.13
C ILE A 131 2.48 -6.95 -14.27
N ASP A 132 2.84 -8.15 -14.69
CA ASP A 132 1.91 -9.27 -14.85
C ASP A 132 1.63 -9.93 -13.49
N MET A 133 0.86 -9.22 -12.65
CA MET A 133 0.56 -9.68 -11.31
C MET A 133 -0.82 -9.25 -10.87
N MET A 134 -1.50 -10.13 -10.15
CA MET A 134 -2.73 -9.83 -9.42
C MET A 134 -2.82 -10.68 -8.16
N SER A 135 -3.69 -10.31 -7.24
CA SER A 135 -4.00 -11.12 -6.08
C SER A 135 -5.48 -10.99 -5.73
N SER A 136 -6.04 -12.05 -5.14
CA SER A 136 -7.42 -12.09 -4.67
C SER A 136 -7.42 -12.25 -3.16
N ASN A 137 -8.31 -11.55 -2.46
CA ASN A 137 -8.49 -11.74 -1.02
C ASN A 137 -9.04 -13.13 -0.67
N ALA A 138 -9.60 -13.84 -1.65
CA ALA A 138 -10.11 -15.20 -1.45
C ALA A 138 -9.00 -16.20 -1.08
N ASP A 139 -7.80 -16.05 -1.65
CA ASP A 139 -6.67 -16.96 -1.38
C ASP A 139 -5.37 -16.25 -0.94
N GLY A 140 -5.28 -14.93 -1.11
CA GLY A 140 -4.14 -14.13 -0.69
C GLY A 140 -2.85 -14.36 -1.48
N ARG A 141 -2.92 -15.05 -2.61
CA ARG A 141 -1.75 -15.39 -3.42
C ARG A 141 -1.50 -14.38 -4.52
N PHE A 142 -0.22 -14.15 -4.81
CA PHE A 142 0.18 -13.44 -6.02
C PHE A 142 0.24 -14.41 -7.19
N VAL A 143 -0.42 -14.05 -8.27
CA VAL A 143 -0.50 -14.83 -9.49
C VAL A 143 -0.26 -13.94 -10.71
N HIS A 144 0.10 -14.54 -11.84
CA HIS A 144 0.06 -13.87 -13.13
C HIS A 144 -1.39 -13.52 -13.49
N LYS A 145 -1.61 -12.60 -14.40
CA LYS A 145 -2.97 -12.20 -14.80
C LYS A 145 -3.75 -13.31 -15.48
N ASP A 146 -3.07 -14.36 -15.95
CA ASP A 146 -3.70 -15.59 -16.46
C ASP A 146 -4.03 -16.60 -15.36
N GLY A 147 -3.71 -16.30 -14.11
CA GLY A 147 -3.95 -17.17 -12.96
C GLY A 147 -2.79 -18.08 -12.57
N THR A 148 -1.72 -18.13 -13.36
CA THR A 148 -0.54 -18.95 -13.03
C THR A 148 0.14 -18.42 -11.77
N PRO A 149 0.39 -19.27 -10.74
CA PRO A 149 1.03 -18.81 -9.50
C PRO A 149 2.47 -18.35 -9.69
N TYR A 150 2.87 -17.35 -8.90
CA TYR A 150 4.28 -17.08 -8.70
C TYR A 150 4.87 -18.09 -7.70
N PRO A 151 6.17 -18.42 -7.82
CA PRO A 151 6.80 -19.27 -6.82
C PRO A 151 6.72 -18.64 -5.43
N GLU A 152 6.45 -19.48 -4.42
CA GLU A 152 6.51 -19.03 -3.03
C GLU A 152 7.98 -18.78 -2.64
N SER A 153 8.20 -17.67 -1.93
CA SER A 153 9.54 -17.32 -1.43
C SER A 153 9.83 -17.96 -0.08
#